data_cf9aa675bbe312f76bbb6904aea12888
#
_entry.id   cf9aa675bbe312f76bbb6904aea12888
#
_cell.length_a   1.000
_cell.length_b   1.000
_cell.length_c   1.000
_cell.angle_alpha   90.00
_cell.angle_beta   90.00
_cell.angle_gamma   90.00
#
_symmetry.space_group_name_H-M   'P 1'
#
loop_
_entity.id
_entity.type
_entity.pdbx_description
1 polymer ?
#
loop_
_entity_poly.entity_id
_entity_poly.type
_entity_poly.pdbx_seq_one_letter_code
_entity_poly.pdbx_strand_id
1 'polypeptide(L)'
;MARALWTLPTTLIGHLAGLVVSGGGPRRVGGPAARAWLYVIRPGLGLDWVGAVTLGHAILARPGLLDGDDLHARLTLAHELAHTRQHDWLGPLYLPLHVLAQLASAALSIGGRPVVSRVHDDNPLEQTFICIAASATRAPYPAGLASDAERRRFLARFGA
;
A
#
# COMPACT_ATOMS: atom_id res chain seq x y z
N MET A 1 -10.65 19.33 7.05
CA MET A 1 -9.63 20.25 6.49
C MET A 1 -8.22 19.97 7.02
N ALA A 2 -7.95 19.88 8.31
CA ALA A 2 -6.60 19.67 8.85
C ALA A 2 -5.85 18.44 8.29
N ARG A 3 -6.52 17.28 8.15
CA ARG A 3 -5.89 16.06 7.59
C ARG A 3 -5.44 16.24 6.15
N ALA A 4 -6.23 16.92 5.31
CA ALA A 4 -5.86 17.12 3.91
C ALA A 4 -4.59 17.99 3.78
N LEU A 5 -4.44 19.02 4.61
CA LEU A 5 -3.22 19.84 4.66
C LEU A 5 -2.03 19.03 5.20
N TRP A 6 -2.27 18.16 6.17
CA TRP A 6 -1.25 17.33 6.80
C TRP A 6 -0.64 16.30 5.82
N THR A 7 -1.45 15.70 4.98
CA THR A 7 -0.99 14.71 3.98
C THR A 7 -0.66 15.32 2.61
N LEU A 8 -0.92 16.63 2.43
CA LEU A 8 -0.80 17.30 1.13
C LEU A 8 0.57 17.12 0.45
N PRO A 9 1.72 17.24 1.13
CA PRO A 9 3.02 17.13 0.46
C PRO A 9 3.21 15.75 -0.19
N THR A 10 2.96 14.68 0.55
CA THR A 10 3.10 13.31 0.03
C THR A 10 2.04 12.96 -1.01
N THR A 11 0.81 13.43 -0.81
CA THR A 11 -0.29 13.25 -1.76
C THR A 11 0.00 13.95 -3.09
N LEU A 12 0.52 15.17 -3.04
CA LEU A 12 0.89 15.92 -4.25
C LEU A 12 2.00 15.21 -5.04
N ILE A 13 3.04 14.74 -4.35
CA ILE A 13 4.10 13.94 -4.97
C ILE A 13 3.51 12.70 -5.63
N GLY A 14 2.61 11.99 -4.95
CA GLY A 14 1.93 10.81 -5.48
C GLY A 14 1.09 11.11 -6.72
N HIS A 15 0.35 12.22 -6.73
CA HIS A 15 -0.42 12.64 -7.91
C HIS A 15 0.48 13.00 -9.08
N LEU A 16 1.56 13.77 -8.86
CA LEU A 16 2.51 14.13 -9.91
C LEU A 16 3.18 12.88 -10.50
N ALA A 17 3.66 11.98 -9.64
CA ALA A 17 4.23 10.71 -10.08
C ALA A 17 3.19 9.89 -10.86
N GLY A 18 1.97 9.78 -10.35
CA GLY A 18 0.87 9.07 -11.01
C GLY A 18 0.56 9.60 -12.38
N LEU A 19 0.48 10.92 -12.55
CA LEU A 19 0.24 11.55 -13.86
C LEU A 19 1.37 11.26 -14.86
N VAL A 20 2.61 11.20 -14.39
CA VAL A 20 3.77 10.92 -15.25
C VAL A 20 3.80 9.44 -15.70
N VAL A 21 3.53 8.51 -14.77
CA VAL A 21 3.71 7.08 -15.06
C VAL A 21 2.45 6.37 -15.54
N SER A 22 1.26 6.97 -15.37
CA SER A 22 0.01 6.29 -15.75
C SER A 22 -0.29 6.40 -17.24
N GLY A 23 -0.97 5.37 -17.76
CA GLY A 23 -1.47 5.33 -19.13
C GLY A 23 -2.85 5.96 -19.30
N GLY A 24 -3.48 6.39 -18.21
CA GLY A 24 -4.84 6.93 -18.18
C GLY A 24 -5.08 7.80 -16.96
N GLY A 25 -6.28 8.34 -16.82
CA GLY A 25 -6.66 9.13 -15.66
C GLY A 25 -6.76 8.31 -14.38
N PRO A 26 -6.64 8.95 -13.21
CA PRO A 26 -6.83 8.28 -11.93
C PRO A 26 -8.29 7.88 -11.72
N ARG A 27 -8.50 6.76 -11.02
CA ARG A 27 -9.83 6.38 -10.54
C ARG A 27 -9.90 6.43 -9.02
N ARG A 28 -11.03 6.77 -8.46
CA ARG A 28 -11.25 6.72 -7.02
C ARG A 28 -11.44 5.28 -6.56
N VAL A 29 -10.78 4.94 -5.46
CA VAL A 29 -10.86 3.63 -4.81
C VAL A 29 -11.04 3.79 -3.31
N GLY A 30 -11.52 2.73 -2.64
CA GLY A 30 -11.70 2.68 -1.20
C GLY A 30 -13.10 3.04 -0.73
N GLY A 31 -13.28 3.02 0.58
CA GLY A 31 -14.56 3.13 1.28
C GLY A 31 -14.51 4.06 2.50
N PRO A 32 -15.37 3.78 3.52
CA PRO A 32 -15.51 4.68 4.67
C PRO A 32 -14.22 4.90 5.47
N ALA A 33 -13.37 3.86 5.55
CA ALA A 33 -12.15 3.91 6.37
C ALA A 33 -10.99 4.62 5.69
N ALA A 34 -10.86 4.47 4.36
CA ALA A 34 -9.79 5.08 3.58
C ALA A 34 -10.24 5.29 2.13
N ARG A 35 -9.80 6.38 1.51
CA ARG A 35 -10.06 6.69 0.10
C ARG A 35 -8.77 7.16 -0.53
N ALA A 36 -8.54 6.72 -1.77
CA ALA A 36 -7.37 7.09 -2.54
C ALA A 36 -7.70 7.27 -4.02
N TRP A 37 -6.70 7.75 -4.77
CA TRP A 37 -6.70 7.81 -6.21
C TRP A 37 -5.75 6.75 -6.75
N LEU A 38 -6.25 5.80 -7.51
CA LEU A 38 -5.47 4.74 -8.14
C LEU A 38 -5.01 5.18 -9.53
N TYR A 39 -3.72 5.08 -9.76
CA TYR A 39 -3.03 5.26 -11.02
C TYR A 39 -2.49 3.92 -11.51
N VAL A 40 -2.85 3.51 -12.71
CA VAL A 40 -2.31 2.28 -13.32
C VAL A 40 -1.05 2.63 -14.11
N ILE A 41 0.09 2.06 -13.72
CA ILE A 41 1.39 2.29 -14.35
C ILE A 41 1.35 1.77 -15.78
N ARG A 42 1.83 2.57 -16.73
CA ARG A 42 1.95 2.14 -18.15
C ARG A 42 2.95 1.00 -18.26
N PRO A 43 2.62 -0.07 -19.00
CA PRO A 43 3.61 -1.08 -19.37
C PRO A 43 4.78 -0.48 -20.16
N GLY A 44 5.95 -1.08 -20.04
CA GLY A 44 7.14 -0.67 -20.82
C GLY A 44 7.95 0.50 -20.23
N LEU A 45 7.60 1.00 -19.04
CA LEU A 45 8.42 1.99 -18.33
C LEU A 45 9.60 1.39 -17.56
N GLY A 46 9.81 0.08 -17.61
CA GLY A 46 10.83 -0.59 -16.80
C GLY A 46 10.49 -0.63 -15.30
N LEU A 47 9.23 -0.41 -14.94
CA LEU A 47 8.73 -0.41 -13.57
C LEU A 47 7.95 -1.70 -13.24
N ASP A 48 8.13 -2.76 -14.02
CA ASP A 48 7.40 -4.03 -13.85
C ASP A 48 7.73 -4.74 -12.53
N TRP A 49 8.86 -4.39 -11.91
CA TRP A 49 9.26 -4.85 -10.58
C TRP A 49 8.47 -4.17 -9.45
N VAL A 50 7.81 -3.03 -9.72
CA VAL A 50 6.96 -2.33 -8.76
C VAL A 50 5.60 -3.02 -8.75
N GLY A 51 5.19 -3.58 -7.62
CA GLY A 51 3.84 -4.10 -7.44
C GLY A 51 2.83 -2.96 -7.33
N ALA A 52 2.83 -2.33 -6.17
CA ALA A 52 2.09 -1.11 -5.87
C ALA A 52 2.90 -0.22 -4.92
N VAL A 53 2.59 1.07 -4.88
CA VAL A 53 3.16 2.02 -3.93
C VAL A 53 2.13 3.08 -3.58
N THR A 54 2.00 3.38 -2.29
CA THR A 54 1.11 4.42 -1.77
C THR A 54 1.88 5.65 -1.34
N LEU A 55 1.51 6.80 -1.90
CA LEU A 55 2.07 8.11 -1.57
C LEU A 55 0.93 9.06 -1.16
N GLY A 56 0.70 9.19 0.13
CA GLY A 56 -0.43 9.93 0.66
C GLY A 56 -1.76 9.29 0.27
N HIS A 57 -2.56 9.99 -0.50
CA HIS A 57 -3.83 9.50 -1.05
C HIS A 57 -3.75 9.10 -2.53
N ALA A 58 -2.56 8.89 -3.06
CA ALA A 58 -2.34 8.34 -4.40
C ALA A 58 -1.70 6.95 -4.31
N ILE A 59 -2.29 5.99 -4.98
CA ILE A 59 -1.80 4.63 -5.14
C ILE A 59 -1.38 4.45 -6.58
N LEU A 60 -0.14 4.03 -6.80
CA LEU A 60 0.39 3.68 -8.11
C LEU A 60 0.56 2.17 -8.15
N ALA A 61 -0.04 1.49 -9.14
CA ALA A 61 0.01 0.04 -9.22
C ALA A 61 0.23 -0.43 -10.66
N ARG A 62 0.91 -1.56 -10.80
CA ARG A 62 1.02 -2.20 -12.11
C ARG A 62 -0.36 -2.71 -12.58
N PRO A 63 -0.57 -2.83 -13.92
CA PRO A 63 -1.80 -3.40 -14.46
C PRO A 63 -2.10 -4.79 -13.89
N GLY A 64 -3.37 -5.08 -13.68
CA GLY A 64 -3.85 -6.37 -13.21
C GLY A 64 -3.69 -6.65 -11.72
N LEU A 65 -2.95 -5.80 -10.99
CA LEU A 65 -2.72 -6.06 -9.55
C LEU A 65 -3.88 -5.63 -8.66
N LEU A 66 -4.54 -4.52 -8.98
CA LEU A 66 -5.58 -3.91 -8.14
C LEU A 66 -6.92 -3.71 -8.88
N ASP A 67 -7.03 -4.14 -10.11
CA ASP A 67 -8.19 -3.98 -10.98
C ASP A 67 -8.95 -5.30 -11.22
N GLY A 68 -8.48 -6.39 -10.61
CA GLY A 68 -9.19 -7.67 -10.58
C GLY A 68 -10.26 -7.72 -9.49
N ASP A 69 -11.30 -8.53 -9.73
CA ASP A 69 -12.35 -8.82 -8.73
C ASP A 69 -11.99 -10.01 -7.82
N ASP A 70 -10.82 -10.60 -8.02
CA ASP A 70 -10.39 -11.73 -7.22
C ASP A 70 -9.98 -11.30 -5.80
N LEU A 71 -9.95 -12.27 -4.90
CA LEU A 71 -9.64 -12.03 -3.49
C LEU A 71 -8.24 -11.42 -3.30
N HIS A 72 -7.27 -11.80 -4.12
CA HIS A 72 -5.90 -11.31 -4.02
C HIS A 72 -5.83 -9.81 -4.36
N ALA A 73 -6.42 -9.40 -5.48
CA ALA A 73 -6.49 -8.00 -5.89
C ALA A 73 -7.18 -7.13 -4.81
N ARG A 74 -8.30 -7.61 -4.27
CA ARG A 74 -9.04 -6.91 -3.22
C ARG A 74 -8.24 -6.77 -1.93
N LEU A 75 -7.54 -7.81 -1.50
CA LEU A 75 -6.69 -7.77 -0.31
C LEU A 75 -5.47 -6.85 -0.52
N THR A 76 -4.88 -6.87 -1.71
CA THR A 76 -3.77 -5.97 -2.04
C THR A 76 -4.23 -4.52 -2.05
N LEU A 77 -5.40 -4.23 -2.63
CA LEU A 77 -5.99 -2.90 -2.56
C LEU A 77 -6.24 -2.45 -1.11
N ALA A 78 -6.77 -3.33 -0.27
CA ALA A 78 -6.99 -3.03 1.13
C ALA A 78 -5.68 -2.74 1.88
N HIS A 79 -4.58 -3.42 1.53
CA HIS A 79 -3.24 -3.15 2.04
C HIS A 79 -2.78 -1.73 1.67
N GLU A 80 -2.89 -1.34 0.41
CA GLU A 80 -2.51 0.00 -0.03
C GLU A 80 -3.39 1.09 0.63
N LEU A 81 -4.67 0.82 0.81
CA LEU A 81 -5.57 1.72 1.54
C LEU A 81 -5.20 1.83 3.03
N ALA A 82 -4.62 0.78 3.63
CA ALA A 82 -4.10 0.85 5.00
C ALA A 82 -2.90 1.82 5.09
N HIS A 83 -2.01 1.83 4.10
CA HIS A 83 -0.93 2.83 4.00
C HIS A 83 -1.48 4.26 3.88
N THR A 84 -2.57 4.47 3.16
CA THR A 84 -3.26 5.78 3.14
C THR A 84 -3.66 6.22 4.56
N ARG A 85 -4.13 5.28 5.40
CA ARG A 85 -4.45 5.58 6.81
C ARG A 85 -3.21 5.90 7.64
N GLN A 86 -2.09 5.24 7.38
CA GLN A 86 -0.82 5.59 8.04
C GLN A 86 -0.37 7.00 7.65
N HIS A 87 -0.52 7.40 6.39
CA HIS A 87 -0.30 8.78 5.95
C HIS A 87 -1.21 9.77 6.66
N ASP A 88 -2.48 9.44 6.90
CA ASP A 88 -3.41 10.28 7.67
C ASP A 88 -2.92 10.56 9.09
N TRP A 89 -2.22 9.61 9.70
CA TRP A 89 -1.71 9.74 11.07
C TRP A 89 -0.33 10.39 11.13
N LEU A 90 0.58 9.97 10.26
CA LEU A 90 1.99 10.38 10.28
C LEU A 90 2.27 11.60 9.39
N GLY A 91 1.38 11.90 8.44
CA GLY A 91 1.54 13.01 7.52
C GLY A 91 2.85 12.97 6.74
N PRO A 92 3.57 14.10 6.64
CA PRO A 92 4.82 14.16 5.92
C PRO A 92 5.94 13.31 6.54
N LEU A 93 5.80 12.90 7.81
CA LEU A 93 6.76 12.03 8.47
C LEU A 93 6.68 10.58 8.00
N TYR A 94 5.59 10.18 7.35
CA TYR A 94 5.42 8.79 6.91
C TYR A 94 6.56 8.32 6.00
N LEU A 95 6.87 9.05 4.94
CA LEU A 95 7.91 8.65 3.99
C LEU A 95 9.30 8.52 4.63
N PRO A 96 9.82 9.52 5.37
CA PRO A 96 11.10 9.35 6.04
C PRO A 96 11.10 8.20 7.06
N LEU A 97 10.03 8.01 7.83
CA LEU A 97 9.92 6.90 8.77
C LEU A 97 9.87 5.55 8.05
N HIS A 98 9.14 5.46 6.94
CA HIS A 98 9.06 4.25 6.14
C HIS A 98 10.42 3.87 5.53
N VAL A 99 11.15 4.84 4.98
CA VAL A 99 12.50 4.61 4.45
C VAL A 99 13.46 4.19 5.56
N LEU A 100 13.44 4.86 6.73
CA LEU A 100 14.27 4.47 7.88
C LEU A 100 13.94 3.06 8.36
N ALA A 101 12.65 2.70 8.43
CA ALA A 101 12.22 1.36 8.80
C ALA A 101 12.69 0.30 7.78
N GLN A 102 12.63 0.60 6.48
CA GLN A 102 13.15 -0.28 5.43
C GLN A 102 14.67 -0.48 5.56
N LEU A 103 15.43 0.61 5.78
CA LEU A 103 16.87 0.55 5.97
C LEU A 103 17.24 -0.24 7.23
N ALA A 104 16.51 -0.04 8.33
CA ALA A 104 16.71 -0.80 9.56
C ALA A 104 16.41 -2.29 9.35
N SER A 105 15.31 -2.62 8.69
CA SER A 105 14.95 -4.01 8.34
C SER A 105 16.00 -4.66 7.45
N ALA A 106 16.55 -3.92 6.48
CA ALA A 106 17.64 -4.41 5.63
C ALA A 106 18.94 -4.66 6.42
N ALA A 107 19.27 -3.76 7.35
CA ALA A 107 20.51 -3.83 8.13
C ALA A 107 20.46 -4.91 9.24
N LEU A 108 19.30 -5.06 9.88
CA LEU A 108 19.11 -5.98 11.01
C LEU A 108 18.83 -7.43 10.58
N SER A 109 18.48 -7.64 9.34
CA SER A 109 18.13 -8.96 8.83
C SER A 109 19.37 -9.81 8.59
N ILE A 110 19.84 -10.46 9.65
CA ILE A 110 20.90 -11.47 9.61
C ILE A 110 20.24 -12.81 9.31
N GLY A 111 20.32 -13.28 8.08
CA GLY A 111 19.87 -14.66 7.73
C GLY A 111 19.22 -14.77 6.37
N GLY A 112 19.77 -15.58 5.54
CA GLY A 112 19.40 -16.28 4.28
C GLY A 112 18.23 -15.87 3.39
N ARG A 113 17.35 -14.98 3.79
CA ARG A 113 16.25 -14.53 2.96
C ARG A 113 16.66 -13.43 1.97
N PRO A 114 16.04 -13.33 0.80
CA PRO A 114 16.27 -12.24 -0.14
C PRO A 114 16.06 -10.86 0.50
N VAL A 115 16.92 -9.89 0.20
CA VAL A 115 16.87 -8.54 0.77
C VAL A 115 15.50 -7.87 0.55
N VAL A 116 14.92 -8.07 -0.63
CA VAL A 116 13.60 -7.49 -0.98
C VAL A 116 12.50 -7.99 -0.05
N SER A 117 12.46 -9.28 0.26
CA SER A 117 11.48 -9.82 1.23
C SER A 117 11.69 -9.27 2.62
N ARG A 118 12.95 -9.07 3.04
CA ARG A 118 13.27 -8.53 4.37
C ARG A 118 12.88 -7.08 4.52
N VAL A 119 13.21 -6.25 3.53
CA VAL A 119 12.90 -4.82 3.52
C VAL A 119 11.39 -4.58 3.64
N HIS A 120 10.59 -5.45 3.07
CA HIS A 120 9.14 -5.33 3.16
C HIS A 120 8.56 -6.10 4.37
N ASP A 121 8.88 -7.39 4.52
CA ASP A 121 8.20 -8.26 5.49
C ASP A 121 8.58 -7.94 6.95
N ASP A 122 9.81 -7.49 7.18
CA ASP A 122 10.33 -7.16 8.50
C ASP A 122 10.18 -5.65 8.83
N ASN A 123 9.58 -4.85 7.94
CA ASN A 123 9.35 -3.43 8.16
C ASN A 123 8.21 -3.23 9.18
N PRO A 124 8.45 -2.55 10.33
CA PRO A 124 7.42 -2.31 11.32
C PRO A 124 6.18 -1.58 10.79
N LEU A 125 6.32 -0.72 9.77
CA LEU A 125 5.20 -0.02 9.16
C LEU A 125 4.35 -0.92 8.27
N GLU A 126 4.92 -2.00 7.74
CA GLU A 126 4.18 -3.06 7.06
C GLU A 126 3.49 -4.00 8.06
N GLN A 127 4.03 -4.09 9.27
CA GLN A 127 3.53 -4.96 10.34
C GLN A 127 2.68 -4.22 11.37
N THR A 128 2.42 -2.91 11.25
CA THR A 128 1.49 -2.24 12.15
C THR A 128 0.11 -2.88 12.07
N PHE A 129 -0.65 -2.83 13.15
CA PHE A 129 -1.97 -3.47 13.28
C PHE A 129 -2.91 -3.19 12.10
N ILE A 130 -2.74 -2.07 11.41
CA ILE A 130 -3.49 -1.72 10.20
C ILE A 130 -2.97 -2.51 8.98
N CYS A 131 -1.66 -2.75 8.91
CA CYS A 131 -1.01 -3.49 7.82
C CYS A 131 -0.86 -4.98 8.14
N ILE A 132 -0.75 -5.41 9.39
CA ILE A 132 -0.73 -6.83 9.75
C ILE A 132 -1.96 -7.55 9.19
N ALA A 133 -3.11 -6.92 9.27
CA ALA A 133 -4.31 -7.46 8.66
C ALA A 133 -4.27 -7.48 7.14
N ALA A 134 -3.42 -6.66 6.51
CA ALA A 134 -3.32 -6.49 5.07
C ALA A 134 -2.10 -7.17 4.43
N SER A 135 -0.93 -7.15 5.07
CA SER A 135 0.30 -7.82 4.60
C SER A 135 0.18 -9.34 4.59
N ALA A 136 -0.82 -9.77 5.19
CA ALA A 136 -1.34 -11.08 5.16
C ALA A 136 -1.65 -11.59 3.73
N THR A 137 -1.46 -10.81 2.71
CA THR A 137 -1.69 -11.18 1.30
C THR A 137 -0.56 -11.98 0.67
N ARG A 138 0.58 -12.17 1.32
CA ARG A 138 1.73 -12.87 0.72
C ARG A 138 1.78 -14.37 0.94
N ALA A 139 1.20 -14.86 1.99
CA ALA A 139 0.82 -16.26 2.02
C ALA A 139 -0.50 -16.40 1.29
N PRO A 140 -0.87 -17.51 0.69
CA PRO A 140 -2.21 -17.70 0.16
C PRO A 140 -3.29 -17.33 1.18
N TYR A 141 -2.91 -17.14 2.45
CA TYR A 141 -3.72 -16.54 3.51
C TYR A 141 -2.84 -15.86 4.55
N PRO A 142 -3.26 -14.68 5.01
CA PRO A 142 -2.66 -14.03 6.15
C PRO A 142 -2.74 -14.90 7.39
N ALA A 143 -1.62 -15.17 7.97
CA ALA A 143 -1.56 -15.84 9.27
C ALA A 143 -2.40 -15.11 10.35
N GLY A 144 -2.79 -13.84 10.12
CA GLY A 144 -3.60 -13.05 11.03
C GLY A 144 -5.11 -12.97 10.70
N LEU A 145 -5.57 -13.48 9.55
CA LEU A 145 -7.00 -13.52 9.20
C LEU A 145 -7.44 -14.96 9.03
N ALA A 146 -7.66 -15.64 10.14
CA ALA A 146 -7.84 -17.09 10.19
C ALA A 146 -9.16 -17.57 9.55
N SER A 147 -10.15 -16.67 9.36
CA SER A 147 -11.45 -17.05 8.83
C SER A 147 -11.92 -16.17 7.68
N ASP A 148 -12.76 -16.70 6.81
CA ASP A 148 -13.40 -15.94 5.73
C ASP A 148 -14.27 -14.81 6.25
N ALA A 149 -14.82 -14.93 7.46
CA ALA A 149 -15.59 -13.89 8.10
C ALA A 149 -14.72 -12.68 8.49
N GLU A 150 -13.49 -12.91 8.96
CA GLU A 150 -12.52 -11.85 9.27
C GLU A 150 -12.05 -11.16 8.00
N ARG A 151 -11.77 -11.91 6.94
CA ARG A 151 -11.41 -11.37 5.62
C ARG A 151 -12.52 -10.48 5.07
N ARG A 152 -13.78 -10.95 5.07
CA ARG A 152 -14.93 -10.13 4.63
C ARG A 152 -15.10 -8.88 5.45
N ARG A 153 -14.93 -8.95 6.79
CA ARG A 153 -14.98 -7.77 7.66
C ARG A 153 -13.86 -6.78 7.36
N PHE A 154 -12.66 -7.29 7.11
CA PHE A 154 -11.53 -6.47 6.73
C PHE A 154 -11.75 -5.77 5.38
N LEU A 155 -12.15 -6.51 4.36
CA LEU A 155 -12.47 -5.96 3.03
C LEU A 155 -13.59 -4.91 3.11
N ALA A 156 -14.66 -5.19 3.84
CA ALA A 156 -15.77 -4.24 4.03
C ALA A 156 -15.31 -2.95 4.71
N ARG A 157 -14.37 -3.04 5.64
CA ARG A 157 -13.81 -1.86 6.34
C ARG A 157 -13.05 -0.93 5.39
N PHE A 158 -12.31 -1.46 4.44
CA PHE A 158 -11.53 -0.68 3.48
C PHE A 158 -12.27 -0.42 2.18
N GLY A 159 -13.41 -1.07 1.95
CA GLY A 159 -14.23 -0.88 0.75
C GLY A 159 -13.55 -1.43 -0.51
N ALA A 160 -12.82 -2.54 -0.34
CA ALA A 160 -12.14 -3.25 -1.40
C ALA A 160 -12.92 -4.50 -1.83
#